data_ed2d870991d3a8a4c1e25333f47899a2
#
_entry.id   ed2d870991d3a8a4c1e25333f47899a2
#
_cell.length_a   1.000
_cell.length_b   1.000
_cell.length_c   1.000
_cell.angle_alpha   90.00
_cell.angle_beta   90.00
_cell.angle_gamma   90.00
#
_symmetry.space_group_name_H-M   'P 1'
#
loop_
_entity.id
_entity.type
_entity.pdbx_description
1 polymer ?
#
loop_
_entity_poly.entity_id
_entity_poly.type
_entity_poly.pdbx_seq_one_letter_code
_entity_poly.pdbx_strand_id
1 'polypeptide(L)'
;MPAAGRPLAAEFAATLAGWDWDVALLQEVPPWWPRPLGRACGASGRMVLTSRNAGLFARRAVSARNPDLLAANGGGSNAMLVRGHAIARHRTRELTKRPERRTMHGIELAGGLGWVVNLHGSTHPFEQGQADQRLAHATALGWAGDAPLILGGDLNQTRPRHPGLTHVAGHHVDHVFARGWEAEGAAERLVTAPLSDHEALRVRLARP
;
A
#
# COMPACT_ATOMS: atom_id res chain seq x y z
N MET A 1 -5.64 2.79 -12.43
CA MET A 1 -5.39 4.21 -12.74
C MET A 1 -6.06 4.54 -14.05
N PRO A 2 -6.76 5.69 -14.16
CA PRO A 2 -7.38 6.12 -15.38
C PRO A 2 -6.35 6.37 -16.50
N ALA A 3 -6.78 6.24 -17.75
CA ALA A 3 -5.99 6.64 -18.90
C ALA A 3 -5.84 8.16 -18.90
N ALA A 4 -4.63 8.67 -19.01
CA ALA A 4 -4.35 10.10 -18.87
C ALA A 4 -3.66 10.74 -20.10
N GLY A 5 -3.24 9.93 -21.07
CA GLY A 5 -2.49 10.40 -22.26
C GLY A 5 -1.12 11.00 -21.94
N ARG A 6 -0.70 11.02 -20.68
CA ARG A 6 0.55 11.61 -20.20
C ARG A 6 1.12 10.91 -18.98
N PRO A 7 2.44 11.00 -18.73
CA PRO A 7 3.07 10.46 -17.53
C PRO A 7 2.53 11.14 -16.26
N LEU A 8 1.98 10.34 -15.33
CA LEU A 8 1.40 10.84 -14.07
C LEU A 8 2.39 10.92 -12.90
N ALA A 9 3.62 10.43 -13.07
CA ALA A 9 4.58 10.31 -11.97
C ALA A 9 4.89 11.64 -11.24
N ALA A 10 5.01 12.73 -11.99
CA ALA A 10 5.30 14.05 -11.43
C ALA A 10 4.12 14.62 -10.65
N GLU A 11 2.91 14.48 -11.19
CA GLU A 11 1.68 14.93 -10.52
C GLU A 11 1.41 14.12 -9.26
N PHE A 12 1.59 12.78 -9.35
CA PHE A 12 1.47 11.89 -8.21
C PHE A 12 2.48 12.24 -7.10
N ALA A 13 3.73 12.54 -7.49
CA ALA A 13 4.76 12.99 -6.56
C ALA A 13 4.41 14.32 -5.88
N ALA A 14 3.92 15.30 -6.63
CA ALA A 14 3.50 16.60 -6.10
C ALA A 14 2.33 16.45 -5.14
N THR A 15 1.33 15.66 -5.49
CA THR A 15 0.16 15.39 -4.64
C THR A 15 0.57 14.74 -3.32
N LEU A 16 1.36 13.65 -3.38
CA LEU A 16 1.88 12.99 -2.18
C LEU A 16 2.76 13.92 -1.34
N ALA A 17 3.60 14.74 -1.95
CA ALA A 17 4.47 15.68 -1.23
C ALA A 17 3.67 16.76 -0.49
N GLY A 18 2.52 17.17 -1.05
CA GLY A 18 1.64 18.19 -0.46
C GLY A 18 0.75 17.68 0.68
N TRP A 19 0.60 16.37 0.83
CA TRP A 19 -0.19 15.80 1.92
C TRP A 19 0.64 15.59 3.19
N ASP A 20 -0.04 15.69 4.34
CA ASP A 20 0.51 15.39 5.66
C ASP A 20 0.34 13.89 5.97
N TRP A 21 1.46 13.16 6.09
CA TRP A 21 1.51 11.73 6.40
C TRP A 21 2.92 11.32 6.87
N ASP A 22 2.99 10.31 7.72
CA ASP A 22 4.24 9.67 8.15
C ASP A 22 4.52 8.38 7.36
N VAL A 23 3.48 7.59 7.08
CA VAL A 23 3.56 6.35 6.30
C VAL A 23 2.50 6.34 5.22
N ALA A 24 2.91 6.18 3.96
CA ALA A 24 2.02 6.00 2.82
C ALA A 24 2.08 4.55 2.31
N LEU A 25 0.91 3.92 2.21
CA LEU A 25 0.71 2.59 1.64
C LEU A 25 0.22 2.74 0.21
N LEU A 26 0.99 2.26 -0.75
CA LEU A 26 0.71 2.40 -2.17
C LEU A 26 0.53 1.03 -2.82
N GLN A 27 -0.54 0.87 -3.60
CA GLN A 27 -0.83 -0.33 -4.36
C GLN A 27 -0.78 -0.03 -5.86
N GLU A 28 -0.49 -1.05 -6.66
CA GLU A 28 -0.44 -0.98 -8.13
C GLU A 28 0.46 0.12 -8.71
N VAL A 29 1.52 0.48 -8.01
CA VAL A 29 2.46 1.48 -8.52
C VAL A 29 3.48 0.84 -9.48
N PRO A 30 3.92 1.56 -10.53
CA PRO A 30 5.02 1.11 -11.37
C PRO A 30 6.28 0.85 -10.54
N PRO A 31 7.00 -0.26 -10.73
CA PRO A 31 8.16 -0.64 -9.91
C PRO A 31 9.30 0.39 -9.90
N TRP A 32 9.33 1.30 -10.85
CA TRP A 32 10.34 2.38 -10.94
C TRP A 32 9.91 3.69 -10.26
N TRP A 33 8.66 3.80 -9.75
CA TRP A 33 8.16 5.00 -9.08
C TRP A 33 8.59 5.15 -7.61
N PRO A 34 8.66 4.09 -6.77
CA PRO A 34 8.87 4.26 -5.32
C PRO A 34 10.12 5.07 -4.95
N ARG A 35 11.24 4.90 -5.69
CA ARG A 35 12.47 5.69 -5.43
C ARG A 35 12.31 7.19 -5.74
N PRO A 36 11.83 7.61 -6.93
CA PRO A 36 11.60 9.03 -7.22
C PRO A 36 10.50 9.63 -6.33
N LEU A 37 9.43 8.91 -6.01
CA LEU A 37 8.38 9.35 -5.08
C LEU A 37 8.97 9.59 -3.69
N GLY A 38 9.75 8.65 -3.16
CA GLY A 38 10.42 8.81 -1.87
C GLY A 38 11.31 10.05 -1.83
N ARG A 39 12.09 10.30 -2.88
CA ARG A 39 12.93 11.52 -2.97
C ARG A 39 12.09 12.79 -2.98
N ALA A 40 11.05 12.85 -3.78
CA ALA A 40 10.17 14.02 -3.87
C ALA A 40 9.46 14.32 -2.55
N CYS A 41 9.17 13.28 -1.77
CA CYS A 41 8.46 13.39 -0.48
C CYS A 41 9.40 13.50 0.73
N GLY A 42 10.73 13.47 0.57
CA GLY A 42 11.67 13.38 1.71
C GLY A 42 11.50 12.08 2.51
N ALA A 43 11.13 11.00 1.85
CA ALA A 43 10.75 9.72 2.48
C ALA A 43 11.70 8.57 2.09
N SER A 44 11.88 7.64 3.01
CA SER A 44 12.45 6.31 2.74
C SER A 44 11.38 5.41 2.14
N GLY A 45 11.76 4.46 1.27
CA GLY A 45 10.79 3.56 0.65
C GLY A 45 11.20 2.10 0.67
N ARG A 46 10.20 1.21 0.70
CA ARG A 46 10.31 -0.22 0.44
C ARG A 46 9.23 -0.61 -0.56
N MET A 47 9.51 -1.62 -1.36
CA MET A 47 8.54 -2.13 -2.32
C MET A 47 8.64 -3.65 -2.45
N VAL A 48 7.58 -4.25 -2.96
CA VAL A 48 7.51 -5.65 -3.35
C VAL A 48 6.88 -5.75 -4.73
N LEU A 49 7.42 -6.65 -5.57
CA LEU A 49 6.85 -6.93 -6.88
C LEU A 49 5.58 -7.80 -6.72
N THR A 50 4.54 -7.42 -7.46
CA THR A 50 3.30 -8.18 -7.62
C THR A 50 3.20 -8.72 -9.05
N SER A 51 2.03 -9.03 -9.57
CA SER A 51 1.81 -9.47 -10.95
C SER A 51 2.25 -8.41 -12.00
N ARG A 52 2.24 -8.82 -13.28
CA ARG A 52 2.52 -7.95 -14.45
C ARG A 52 3.96 -7.41 -14.53
N ASN A 53 4.93 -8.15 -14.03
CA ASN A 53 6.33 -7.73 -14.05
C ASN A 53 7.19 -8.35 -15.19
N ALA A 54 6.59 -9.09 -16.10
CA ALA A 54 7.32 -9.56 -17.28
C ALA A 54 7.77 -8.38 -18.15
N GLY A 55 9.04 -8.41 -18.59
CA GLY A 55 9.59 -7.39 -19.48
C GLY A 55 9.68 -5.98 -18.89
N LEU A 56 10.05 -5.82 -17.62
CA LEU A 56 10.10 -4.53 -16.91
C LEU A 56 10.80 -3.41 -17.69
N PHE A 57 11.93 -3.69 -18.37
CA PHE A 57 12.65 -2.68 -19.14
C PHE A 57 11.84 -2.18 -20.33
N ALA A 58 11.22 -3.10 -21.08
CA ALA A 58 10.36 -2.76 -22.22
C ALA A 58 9.13 -1.99 -21.74
N ARG A 59 8.51 -2.42 -20.65
CA ARG A 59 7.35 -1.74 -20.04
C ARG A 59 7.68 -0.33 -19.57
N ARG A 60 8.85 -0.15 -18.96
CA ARG A 60 9.32 1.18 -18.55
C ARG A 60 9.52 2.10 -19.75
N ALA A 61 10.12 1.62 -20.84
CA ALA A 61 10.32 2.37 -22.06
C ALA A 61 8.99 2.74 -22.75
N VAL A 62 8.03 1.81 -22.78
CA VAL A 62 6.68 2.05 -23.31
C VAL A 62 5.94 3.06 -22.43
N SER A 63 5.94 2.88 -21.12
CA SER A 63 5.28 3.81 -20.18
C SER A 63 5.86 5.23 -20.23
N ALA A 64 7.16 5.36 -20.54
CA ALA A 64 7.80 6.67 -20.69
C ALA A 64 7.36 7.39 -21.98
N ARG A 65 6.99 6.64 -23.05
CA ARG A 65 6.52 7.21 -24.32
C ARG A 65 5.00 7.34 -24.41
N ASN A 66 4.30 6.30 -23.99
CA ASN A 66 2.84 6.27 -23.98
C ASN A 66 2.37 5.45 -22.76
N PRO A 67 2.07 6.15 -21.62
CA PRO A 67 1.67 5.48 -20.39
C PRO A 67 0.35 4.71 -20.52
N ASP A 68 -0.55 5.13 -21.43
CA ASP A 68 -1.88 4.54 -21.59
C ASP A 68 -1.87 3.17 -22.30
N LEU A 69 -0.74 2.80 -22.94
CA LEU A 69 -0.59 1.47 -23.51
C LEU A 69 -0.42 0.38 -22.44
N LEU A 70 -0.18 0.75 -21.19
CA LEU A 70 0.01 -0.19 -20.10
C LEU A 70 -1.05 0.02 -19.02
N ALA A 71 -1.78 -1.04 -18.70
CA ALA A 71 -2.71 -1.01 -17.56
C ALA A 71 -2.02 -0.51 -16.29
N ALA A 72 -2.69 0.35 -15.52
CA ALA A 72 -2.18 0.98 -14.32
C ALA A 72 -0.80 1.68 -14.53
N ASN A 73 -0.58 2.32 -15.68
CA ASN A 73 0.69 2.95 -16.06
C ASN A 73 1.92 2.02 -15.90
N GLY A 74 1.73 0.72 -16.09
CA GLY A 74 2.75 -0.29 -15.90
C GLY A 74 2.89 -0.75 -14.45
N GLY A 75 1.89 -0.54 -13.60
CA GLY A 75 1.81 -1.04 -12.22
C GLY A 75 2.20 -2.50 -12.11
N GLY A 76 2.61 -2.93 -10.95
CA GLY A 76 3.09 -4.29 -10.68
C GLY A 76 3.93 -4.35 -9.42
N SER A 77 3.81 -3.34 -8.56
CA SER A 77 4.38 -3.36 -7.22
C SER A 77 3.45 -2.71 -6.20
N ASN A 78 3.61 -3.13 -4.95
CA ASN A 78 3.12 -2.40 -3.80
C ASN A 78 4.32 -1.73 -3.13
N ALA A 79 4.13 -0.51 -2.64
CA ALA A 79 5.19 0.26 -2.00
C ALA A 79 4.74 0.87 -0.68
N MET A 80 5.68 1.12 0.18
CA MET A 80 5.51 1.89 1.41
C MET A 80 6.55 2.99 1.44
N LEU A 81 6.11 4.21 1.71
CA LEU A 81 6.99 5.35 1.91
C LEU A 81 6.88 5.80 3.37
N VAL A 82 7.99 6.19 3.97
CA VAL A 82 8.09 6.59 5.39
C VAL A 82 8.82 7.90 5.50
N ARG A 83 8.19 8.88 6.14
CA ARG A 83 8.77 10.17 6.54
C ARG A 83 9.14 10.16 8.01
N GLY A 84 10.18 10.86 8.38
CA GLY A 84 10.55 11.15 9.78
C GLY A 84 10.96 9.94 10.64
N HIS A 85 10.81 8.71 10.13
CA HIS A 85 11.11 7.49 10.88
C HIS A 85 12.08 6.58 10.13
N ALA A 86 12.94 5.89 10.87
CA ALA A 86 13.84 4.90 10.30
C ALA A 86 13.13 3.54 10.16
N ILE A 87 13.41 2.84 9.06
CA ILE A 87 12.94 1.47 8.83
C ILE A 87 14.00 0.50 9.37
N ALA A 88 13.68 -0.21 10.45
CA ALA A 88 14.55 -1.19 11.08
C ALA A 88 14.58 -2.51 10.32
N ARG A 89 13.42 -3.02 9.88
CA ARG A 89 13.28 -4.28 9.12
C ARG A 89 12.27 -4.14 8.00
N HIS A 90 12.42 -5.00 6.98
CA HIS A 90 11.44 -5.17 5.90
C HIS A 90 11.23 -6.65 5.64
N ARG A 91 9.99 -7.10 5.61
CA ARG A 91 9.59 -8.48 5.33
C ARG A 91 8.56 -8.53 4.24
N THR A 92 8.52 -9.65 3.52
CA THR A 92 7.56 -9.91 2.44
C THR A 92 6.95 -11.30 2.61
N ARG A 93 5.70 -11.45 2.17
CA ARG A 93 5.01 -12.74 2.12
C ARG A 93 4.18 -12.82 0.86
N GLU A 94 4.41 -13.85 0.06
CA GLU A 94 3.52 -14.19 -1.03
C GLU A 94 2.23 -14.78 -0.45
N LEU A 95 1.08 -14.22 -0.86
CA LEU A 95 -0.25 -14.65 -0.43
C LEU A 95 -0.83 -15.62 -1.46
N THR A 96 -0.77 -15.24 -2.72
CA THR A 96 -1.29 -16.01 -3.85
C THR A 96 -0.34 -15.91 -5.04
N LYS A 97 -0.19 -17.02 -5.79
CA LYS A 97 0.61 -17.09 -7.04
C LYS A 97 -0.25 -16.92 -8.28
N ARG A 98 -1.43 -17.49 -8.29
CA ARG A 98 -2.34 -17.58 -9.45
C ARG A 98 -3.77 -17.31 -9.04
N PRO A 99 -4.62 -16.74 -9.92
CA PRO A 99 -4.32 -16.29 -11.28
C PRO A 99 -3.40 -15.07 -11.33
N GLU A 100 -3.36 -14.25 -10.29
CA GLU A 100 -2.51 -13.06 -10.15
C GLU A 100 -1.69 -13.15 -8.86
N ARG A 101 -0.38 -12.89 -8.97
CA ARG A 101 0.48 -12.93 -7.79
C ARG A 101 0.16 -11.76 -6.86
N ARG A 102 -0.24 -12.09 -5.63
CA ARG A 102 -0.43 -11.14 -4.55
C ARG A 102 0.67 -11.33 -3.51
N THR A 103 1.27 -10.24 -3.11
CA THR A 103 2.34 -10.21 -2.12
C THR A 103 2.11 -9.07 -1.16
N MET A 104 2.02 -9.40 0.12
CA MET A 104 2.07 -8.40 1.19
C MET A 104 3.52 -8.07 1.56
N HIS A 105 3.73 -6.90 2.12
CA HIS A 105 4.99 -6.56 2.76
C HIS A 105 4.78 -5.72 4.01
N GLY A 106 5.70 -5.82 4.95
CA GLY A 106 5.67 -5.06 6.19
C GLY A 106 7.02 -4.47 6.50
N ILE A 107 6.99 -3.33 7.15
CA ILE A 107 8.16 -2.66 7.72
C ILE A 107 8.02 -2.57 9.23
N GLU A 108 9.11 -2.75 9.94
CA GLU A 108 9.23 -2.38 11.33
C GLU A 108 9.85 -0.99 11.40
N LEU A 109 9.15 -0.10 12.07
CA LEU A 109 9.66 1.25 12.35
C LEU A 109 10.55 1.21 13.59
N ALA A 110 11.68 1.91 13.53
CA ALA A 110 12.61 2.00 14.67
C ALA A 110 11.97 2.73 15.87
N GLY A 111 12.63 2.64 17.04
CA GLY A 111 12.14 3.30 18.24
C GLY A 111 10.92 2.63 18.89
N GLY A 112 10.67 1.35 18.56
CA GLY A 112 9.57 0.59 19.15
C GLY A 112 8.20 1.01 18.63
N LEU A 113 8.12 1.73 17.50
CA LEU A 113 6.83 2.14 16.89
C LEU A 113 6.04 0.97 16.33
N GLY A 114 6.68 -0.19 16.14
CA GLY A 114 6.02 -1.43 15.72
C GLY A 114 6.03 -1.62 14.22
N TRP A 115 5.10 -2.45 13.76
CA TRP A 115 5.01 -2.87 12.36
C TRP A 115 3.90 -2.15 11.60
N VAL A 116 4.19 -1.79 10.37
CA VAL A 116 3.20 -1.35 9.38
C VAL A 116 3.23 -2.31 8.22
N VAL A 117 2.07 -2.82 7.83
CA VAL A 117 1.90 -3.85 6.80
C VAL A 117 1.00 -3.33 5.69
N ASN A 118 1.46 -3.47 4.45
CA ASN A 118 0.74 -3.11 3.24
C ASN A 118 0.24 -4.36 2.52
N LEU A 119 -1.04 -4.39 2.23
CA LEU A 119 -1.74 -5.48 1.57
C LEU A 119 -2.49 -4.97 0.34
N HIS A 120 -2.44 -5.75 -0.74
CA HIS A 120 -3.39 -5.67 -1.85
C HIS A 120 -3.95 -7.06 -2.07
N GLY A 121 -5.20 -7.27 -1.66
CA GLY A 121 -5.89 -8.56 -1.68
C GLY A 121 -6.33 -9.00 -3.07
N SER A 122 -6.72 -10.26 -3.23
CA SER A 122 -7.33 -10.77 -4.46
C SER A 122 -8.79 -10.32 -4.55
N THR A 123 -9.22 -9.93 -5.77
CA THR A 123 -10.61 -9.59 -6.09
C THR A 123 -11.45 -10.83 -6.35
N HIS A 124 -10.89 -11.78 -7.11
CA HIS A 124 -11.60 -12.99 -7.57
C HIS A 124 -10.69 -14.23 -7.50
N PRO A 125 -11.26 -15.41 -7.20
CA PRO A 125 -12.60 -15.58 -6.59
C PRO A 125 -12.67 -15.00 -5.17
N PHE A 126 -13.84 -14.73 -4.66
CA PHE A 126 -14.07 -14.14 -3.34
C PHE A 126 -13.39 -14.93 -2.20
N GLU A 127 -13.47 -16.28 -2.28
CA GLU A 127 -12.84 -17.18 -1.31
C GLU A 127 -11.32 -17.02 -1.28
N GLN A 128 -10.69 -16.72 -2.42
CA GLN A 128 -9.26 -16.43 -2.49
C GLN A 128 -8.94 -15.13 -1.77
N GLY A 129 -9.74 -14.09 -1.98
CA GLY A 129 -9.60 -12.82 -1.25
C GLY A 129 -9.69 -13.02 0.27
N GLN A 130 -10.64 -13.84 0.73
CA GLN A 130 -10.75 -14.20 2.14
C GLN A 130 -9.54 -15.01 2.64
N ALA A 131 -9.01 -15.93 1.83
CA ALA A 131 -7.82 -16.71 2.19
C ALA A 131 -6.58 -15.80 2.30
N ASP A 132 -6.41 -14.86 1.37
CA ASP A 132 -5.35 -13.85 1.41
C ASP A 132 -5.42 -13.02 2.70
N GLN A 133 -6.63 -12.57 3.09
CA GLN A 133 -6.85 -11.80 4.32
C GLN A 133 -6.46 -12.61 5.57
N ARG A 134 -6.87 -13.88 5.65
CA ARG A 134 -6.51 -14.74 6.79
C ARG A 134 -5.01 -14.96 6.87
N LEU A 135 -4.35 -15.24 5.74
CA LEU A 135 -2.91 -15.45 5.69
C LEU A 135 -2.14 -14.18 6.01
N ALA A 136 -2.59 -13.03 5.47
CA ALA A 136 -2.00 -11.73 5.75
C ALA A 136 -2.10 -11.37 7.23
N HIS A 137 -3.26 -11.56 7.84
CA HIS A 137 -3.50 -11.32 9.25
C HIS A 137 -2.58 -12.17 10.13
N ALA A 138 -2.55 -13.49 9.93
CA ALA A 138 -1.70 -14.40 10.71
C ALA A 138 -0.20 -14.05 10.54
N THR A 139 0.20 -13.69 9.31
CA THR A 139 1.58 -13.29 9.01
C THR A 139 1.95 -11.98 9.69
N ALA A 140 1.07 -10.98 9.65
CA ALA A 140 1.30 -9.68 10.29
C ALA A 140 1.43 -9.81 11.81
N LEU A 141 0.55 -10.60 12.45
CA LEU A 141 0.65 -10.92 13.88
C LEU A 141 1.95 -11.64 14.21
N GLY A 142 2.35 -12.63 13.38
CA GLY A 142 3.60 -13.36 13.57
C GLY A 142 4.85 -12.48 13.39
N TRP A 143 4.80 -11.44 12.54
CA TRP A 143 5.91 -10.49 12.43
C TRP A 143 5.98 -9.54 13.61
N ALA A 144 4.82 -9.08 14.08
CA ALA A 144 4.75 -8.08 15.14
C ALA A 144 4.96 -8.68 16.55
N GLY A 145 4.60 -9.96 16.76
CA GLY A 145 4.54 -10.50 18.14
C GLY A 145 3.64 -9.61 18.99
N ASP A 146 4.15 -9.11 20.11
CA ASP A 146 3.44 -8.20 21.01
C ASP A 146 3.61 -6.71 20.65
N ALA A 147 4.47 -6.40 19.67
CA ALA A 147 4.69 -5.02 19.26
C ALA A 147 3.42 -4.41 18.59
N PRO A 148 3.27 -3.08 18.62
CA PRO A 148 2.22 -2.39 17.89
C PRO A 148 2.21 -2.76 16.42
N LEU A 149 1.00 -2.84 15.84
CA LEU A 149 0.79 -3.28 14.46
C LEU A 149 -0.25 -2.40 13.78
N ILE A 150 0.05 -1.97 12.57
CA ILE A 150 -0.88 -1.38 11.61
C ILE A 150 -0.93 -2.30 10.40
N LEU A 151 -2.13 -2.69 9.97
CA LEU A 151 -2.38 -3.48 8.75
C LEU A 151 -3.36 -2.69 7.88
N GLY A 152 -2.95 -2.33 6.66
CA GLY A 152 -3.81 -1.56 5.77
C GLY A 152 -3.50 -1.76 4.29
N GLY A 153 -4.30 -1.11 3.45
CA GLY A 153 -4.22 -1.11 2.00
C GLY A 153 -5.55 -1.42 1.33
N ASP A 154 -5.48 -1.74 0.05
CA ASP A 154 -6.63 -2.25 -0.70
C ASP A 154 -6.86 -3.73 -0.38
N LEU A 155 -7.82 -3.99 0.48
CA LEU A 155 -8.12 -5.34 0.93
C LEU A 155 -9.03 -6.11 -0.04
N ASN A 156 -9.60 -5.44 -1.03
CA ASN A 156 -10.59 -6.00 -1.96
C ASN A 156 -11.77 -6.70 -1.27
N GLN A 157 -12.08 -6.25 -0.05
CA GLN A 157 -13.18 -6.72 0.78
C GLN A 157 -13.90 -5.50 1.38
N THR A 158 -15.22 -5.46 1.29
CA THR A 158 -16.00 -4.33 1.84
C THR A 158 -16.24 -4.43 3.35
N ARG A 159 -16.08 -5.61 3.93
CA ARG A 159 -16.29 -5.87 5.37
C ARG A 159 -15.24 -6.84 5.91
N PRO A 160 -13.95 -6.50 5.79
CA PRO A 160 -12.89 -7.37 6.29
C PRO A 160 -12.95 -7.47 7.82
N ARG A 161 -12.45 -8.59 8.37
CA ARG A 161 -12.38 -8.82 9.80
C ARG A 161 -10.99 -9.35 10.16
N HIS A 162 -10.34 -8.68 11.10
CA HIS A 162 -9.04 -9.06 11.62
C HIS A 162 -9.11 -9.16 13.16
N PRO A 163 -9.44 -10.34 13.72
CA PRO A 163 -9.56 -10.54 15.18
C PRO A 163 -8.30 -10.07 15.91
N GLY A 164 -8.48 -9.33 17.02
CA GLY A 164 -7.36 -8.77 17.79
C GLY A 164 -6.77 -7.47 17.20
N LEU A 165 -7.31 -6.97 16.10
CA LEU A 165 -7.04 -5.62 15.59
C LEU A 165 -8.31 -4.79 15.60
N THR A 166 -8.18 -3.51 15.95
CA THR A 166 -9.26 -2.53 15.87
C THR A 166 -9.34 -1.97 14.45
N HIS A 167 -10.52 -1.92 13.84
CA HIS A 167 -10.75 -1.23 12.57
C HIS A 167 -10.75 0.28 12.83
N VAL A 168 -9.75 1.00 12.36
CA VAL A 168 -9.54 2.43 12.64
C VAL A 168 -9.91 3.34 11.48
N ALA A 169 -9.94 2.82 10.25
CA ALA A 169 -10.39 3.56 9.08
C ALA A 169 -10.84 2.61 7.96
N GLY A 170 -11.79 3.04 7.13
CA GLY A 170 -12.19 2.26 5.96
C GLY A 170 -13.07 3.05 5.00
N HIS A 171 -12.90 2.79 3.71
CA HIS A 171 -13.73 3.28 2.61
C HIS A 171 -13.75 2.24 1.48
N HIS A 172 -14.93 1.75 1.14
CA HIS A 172 -15.14 0.66 0.16
C HIS A 172 -14.27 -0.58 0.47
N VAL A 173 -13.16 -0.74 -0.23
CA VAL A 173 -12.23 -1.87 -0.12
C VAL A 173 -10.91 -1.49 0.54
N ASP A 174 -10.70 -0.19 0.77
CA ASP A 174 -9.53 0.36 1.43
C ASP A 174 -9.75 0.41 2.94
N HIS A 175 -8.90 -0.24 3.71
CA HIS A 175 -9.08 -0.35 5.15
C HIS A 175 -7.76 -0.23 5.90
N VAL A 176 -7.86 0.24 7.15
CA VAL A 176 -6.75 0.26 8.12
C VAL A 176 -7.22 -0.35 9.44
N PHE A 177 -6.44 -1.30 9.93
CA PHE A 177 -6.59 -1.94 11.23
C PHE A 177 -5.36 -1.68 12.08
N ALA A 178 -5.54 -1.60 13.39
CA ALA A 178 -4.44 -1.32 14.31
C ALA A 178 -4.54 -2.13 15.61
N ARG A 179 -3.39 -2.38 16.23
CA ARG A 179 -3.23 -2.87 17.60
C ARG A 179 -2.12 -2.05 18.29
N GLY A 180 -2.39 -1.55 19.50
CA GLY A 180 -1.49 -0.65 20.22
C GLY A 180 -1.39 0.74 19.62
N TRP A 181 -2.41 1.11 18.82
CA TRP A 181 -2.64 2.43 18.26
C TRP A 181 -4.15 2.71 18.27
N GLU A 182 -4.53 3.96 18.52
CA GLU A 182 -5.91 4.44 18.53
C GLU A 182 -6.07 5.57 17.50
N ALA A 183 -7.25 5.65 16.89
CA ALA A 183 -7.55 6.73 15.95
C ALA A 183 -7.78 8.05 16.67
N GLU A 184 -7.08 9.10 16.25
CA GLU A 184 -7.34 10.49 16.66
C GLU A 184 -8.30 11.15 15.68
N GLY A 185 -9.57 11.13 16.01
CA GLY A 185 -10.62 11.71 15.16
C GLY A 185 -11.08 10.80 14.03
N ALA A 186 -11.83 11.37 13.10
CA ALA A 186 -12.35 10.66 11.95
C ALA A 186 -11.29 10.51 10.85
N ALA A 187 -11.33 9.39 10.15
CA ALA A 187 -10.53 9.21 8.94
C ALA A 187 -10.99 10.17 7.83
N GLU A 188 -10.05 10.67 7.07
CA GLU A 188 -10.29 11.60 5.97
C GLU A 188 -10.14 10.91 4.62
N ARG A 189 -10.99 11.27 3.67
CA ARG A 189 -10.85 10.90 2.27
C ARG A 189 -10.20 12.05 1.51
N LEU A 190 -9.10 11.76 0.84
CA LEU A 190 -8.36 12.74 0.06
C LEU A 190 -8.63 12.49 -1.44
N VAL A 191 -9.03 13.55 -2.14
CA VAL A 191 -9.32 13.48 -3.57
C VAL A 191 -8.03 13.19 -4.34
N THR A 192 -8.04 12.11 -5.11
CA THR A 192 -6.93 11.64 -5.92
C THR A 192 -7.15 11.81 -7.42
N ALA A 193 -8.41 11.99 -7.85
CA ALA A 193 -8.73 12.13 -9.26
C ALA A 193 -7.97 13.32 -9.91
N PRO A 194 -7.42 13.17 -11.11
CA PRO A 194 -7.49 12.00 -11.98
C PRO A 194 -6.36 10.97 -11.79
N LEU A 195 -5.60 11.02 -10.71
CA LEU A 195 -4.39 10.21 -10.51
C LEU A 195 -4.70 8.76 -10.09
N SER A 196 -5.85 8.54 -9.46
CA SER A 196 -6.33 7.24 -9.02
C SER A 196 -7.85 7.18 -9.17
N ASP A 197 -8.37 5.98 -9.34
CA ASP A 197 -9.80 5.62 -9.28
C ASP A 197 -10.28 5.38 -7.84
N HIS A 198 -9.35 5.29 -6.88
CA HIS A 198 -9.65 5.28 -5.44
C HIS A 198 -9.35 6.64 -4.83
N GLU A 199 -10.18 7.10 -3.88
CA GLU A 199 -9.82 8.18 -2.96
C GLU A 199 -8.79 7.65 -1.97
N ALA A 200 -7.77 8.44 -1.63
CA ALA A 200 -6.83 8.04 -0.60
C ALA A 200 -7.46 8.18 0.78
N LEU A 201 -7.23 7.21 1.65
CA LEU A 201 -7.71 7.19 3.01
C LEU A 201 -6.58 7.62 3.96
N ARG A 202 -6.81 8.68 4.74
CA ARG A 202 -5.88 9.16 5.77
C ARG A 202 -6.48 8.98 7.15
N VAL A 203 -5.71 8.45 8.09
CA VAL A 203 -6.07 8.35 9.51
C VAL A 203 -4.89 8.78 10.37
N ARG A 204 -5.15 9.56 11.41
CA ARG A 204 -4.19 9.89 12.45
C ARG A 204 -4.27 8.85 13.55
N LEU A 205 -3.13 8.38 14.01
CA LEU A 205 -3.04 7.37 15.06
C LEU A 205 -2.12 7.84 16.17
N ALA A 206 -2.59 7.67 17.42
CA ALA A 206 -1.78 7.89 18.62
C ALA A 206 -1.59 6.58 19.39
N ARG A 207 -0.61 6.57 20.25
CA ARG A 207 -0.48 5.51 21.26
C ARG A 207 -1.38 5.80 22.44
N PRO A 208 -2.05 4.76 22.99
CA PRO A 208 -2.82 4.89 24.22
C PRO A 208 -1.95 5.25 25.42
#